data_ef1be1f06e9eeef0c5f13f4dce8893cd
#
_entry.id   ef1be1f06e9eeef0c5f13f4dce8893cd
#
_cell.length_a   1.000
_cell.length_b   1.000
_cell.length_c   1.000
_cell.angle_alpha   90.00
_cell.angle_beta   90.00
_cell.angle_gamma   90.00
#
_symmetry.space_group_name_H-M   'P 1'
#
loop_
_entity.id
_entity.type
_entity.pdbx_description
1 polymer ?
#
loop_
_entity_poly.entity_id
_entity_poly.type
_entity_poly.pdbx_seq_one_letter_code
_entity_poly.pdbx_strand_id
1 'polypeptide(L)'
;MKNKLILVSVFFLMTFVTHVVAQDWPQYLGPDRNSTSNQKNILRSWPESGPEVLWSVNVGIGYGGPVVKDGKVYILDRNDEVGDLMRCFDLNTGNELWKFEYDAAGSVMFPGSRSVPAIDGNHVYSCGPYGDLYCIDINSNKAVWNVNVWTDFGGDPGNAETDDSDGGRGGFGGRGNFPIWAISQCPLVYGDLLVIASQAPDAGVVAYNKTSGEIVWKTPNLGNETYVSPSIVKIDGADHIVMVISSTNP
;
A
#
# COMPACT_ATOMS: atom_id res chain seq x y z
N MET A 1 65.16 37.37 29.31
CA MET A 1 63.77 37.59 28.78
C MET A 1 63.18 36.24 28.43
N LYS A 2 62.23 35.75 29.21
CA LYS A 2 61.63 34.42 29.03
C LYS A 2 60.30 34.59 28.26
N ASN A 3 60.24 34.13 27.02
CA ASN A 3 58.99 34.10 26.21
C ASN A 3 58.15 32.99 26.73
N LYS A 4 56.96 33.30 27.27
CA LYS A 4 55.89 32.34 27.58
C LYS A 4 55.07 32.11 26.32
N LEU A 5 55.19 30.92 25.78
CA LEU A 5 54.27 30.41 24.71
C LEU A 5 52.93 30.07 25.36
N ILE A 6 51.89 30.80 25.02
CA ILE A 6 50.53 30.47 25.44
C ILE A 6 49.96 29.55 24.38
N LEU A 7 49.77 28.27 24.74
CA LEU A 7 49.09 27.28 23.90
C LEU A 7 47.56 27.44 24.12
N VAL A 8 46.88 28.02 23.15
CA VAL A 8 45.41 28.07 23.15
C VAL A 8 44.88 26.78 22.53
N SER A 9 44.46 25.84 23.38
CA SER A 9 43.72 24.65 22.96
C SER A 9 42.28 25.02 22.60
N VAL A 10 41.98 25.10 21.32
CA VAL A 10 40.57 25.19 20.82
C VAL A 10 39.96 23.82 20.89
N PHE A 11 39.13 23.57 21.90
CA PHE A 11 38.32 22.34 22.01
C PHE A 11 37.14 22.49 21.06
N PHE A 12 37.23 21.88 19.88
CA PHE A 12 36.15 21.83 18.92
C PHE A 12 35.09 20.81 19.43
N LEU A 13 34.06 21.30 20.10
CA LEU A 13 32.95 20.48 20.55
C LEU A 13 32.12 20.08 19.32
N MET A 14 32.44 18.95 18.73
CA MET A 14 31.57 18.32 17.73
C MET A 14 30.28 17.86 18.42
N THR A 15 29.23 18.64 18.35
CA THR A 15 27.90 18.22 18.69
C THR A 15 27.42 17.17 17.63
N PHE A 16 27.53 15.91 17.97
CA PHE A 16 26.87 14.87 17.22
C PHE A 16 25.34 15.08 17.37
N VAL A 17 24.73 15.73 16.40
CA VAL A 17 23.27 15.71 16.25
C VAL A 17 22.91 14.30 15.81
N THR A 18 22.55 13.45 16.75
CA THR A 18 21.94 12.16 16.43
C THR A 18 20.57 12.46 15.83
N HIS A 19 20.48 12.43 14.52
CA HIS A 19 19.18 12.41 13.86
C HIS A 19 18.48 11.11 14.29
N VAL A 20 17.46 11.22 15.12
CA VAL A 20 16.54 10.12 15.35
C VAL A 20 15.75 9.97 14.06
N VAL A 21 16.20 9.07 13.19
CA VAL A 21 15.44 8.72 12.00
C VAL A 21 14.26 7.89 12.48
N ALA A 22 13.04 8.36 12.23
CA ALA A 22 11.84 7.58 12.49
C ALA A 22 11.91 6.29 11.65
N GLN A 23 11.40 5.19 12.23
CA GLN A 23 11.35 3.93 11.51
C GLN A 23 10.41 4.06 10.31
N ASP A 24 10.85 3.64 9.13
CA ASP A 24 10.00 3.50 7.96
C ASP A 24 8.84 2.53 8.22
N TRP A 25 7.71 2.79 7.57
CA TRP A 25 6.52 1.94 7.57
C TRP A 25 6.11 1.65 6.12
N PRO A 26 6.89 0.85 5.37
CA PRO A 26 6.87 0.82 3.91
C PRO A 26 5.75 -0.03 3.30
N GLN A 27 4.93 -0.69 4.10
CA GLN A 27 3.88 -1.59 3.62
C GLN A 27 2.79 -1.81 4.68
N TYR A 28 1.72 -2.50 4.29
CA TYR A 28 0.66 -2.95 5.18
C TYR A 28 1.23 -3.72 6.38
N LEU A 29 0.81 -3.36 7.59
CA LEU A 29 1.27 -3.89 8.88
C LEU A 29 2.77 -3.63 9.19
N GLY A 30 3.41 -2.71 8.49
CA GLY A 30 4.78 -2.26 8.77
C GLY A 30 5.90 -3.12 8.18
N PRO A 31 7.15 -2.86 8.56
CA PRO A 31 8.33 -3.48 7.94
C PRO A 31 8.28 -5.01 7.94
N ASP A 32 7.87 -5.58 9.06
CA ASP A 32 7.81 -7.03 9.27
C ASP A 32 6.39 -7.60 9.10
N ARG A 33 5.43 -6.81 8.61
CA ARG A 33 4.00 -7.16 8.44
C ARG A 33 3.35 -7.76 9.70
N ASN A 34 3.73 -7.29 10.86
CA ASN A 34 3.27 -7.81 12.15
C ASN A 34 2.65 -6.73 13.06
N SER A 35 2.42 -5.52 12.54
CA SER A 35 1.88 -4.36 13.26
C SER A 35 2.75 -3.91 14.45
N THR A 36 4.04 -4.26 14.45
CA THR A 36 4.96 -3.83 15.50
C THR A 36 5.94 -2.79 15.00
N SER A 37 6.32 -1.86 15.88
CA SER A 37 7.34 -0.88 15.65
C SER A 37 8.47 -1.01 16.68
N ASN A 38 9.70 -0.95 16.22
CA ASN A 38 10.88 -0.91 17.08
C ASN A 38 11.18 0.51 17.61
N GLN A 39 10.32 1.49 17.31
CA GLN A 39 10.46 2.87 17.73
C GLN A 39 10.51 2.95 19.27
N LYS A 40 11.55 3.62 19.77
CA LYS A 40 11.76 3.86 21.21
C LYS A 40 11.37 5.29 21.56
N ASN A 41 11.19 5.54 22.85
CA ASN A 41 10.90 6.88 23.40
C ASN A 41 9.58 7.48 22.88
N ILE A 42 8.63 6.64 22.51
CA ILE A 42 7.28 7.09 22.16
C ILE A 42 6.60 7.61 23.42
N LEU A 43 6.00 8.81 23.35
CA LEU A 43 5.20 9.36 24.42
C LEU A 43 4.05 8.40 24.79
N ARG A 44 3.84 8.19 26.09
CA ARG A 44 2.76 7.35 26.62
C ARG A 44 1.54 8.15 27.06
N SER A 45 1.66 9.46 27.10
CA SER A 45 0.60 10.41 27.40
C SER A 45 0.82 11.69 26.61
N TRP A 46 -0.26 12.35 26.30
CA TRP A 46 -0.30 13.63 25.63
C TRP A 46 -1.02 14.67 26.47
N PRO A 47 -0.85 15.97 26.21
CA PRO A 47 -1.71 17.02 26.77
C PRO A 47 -3.18 16.74 26.44
N GLU A 48 -4.09 17.41 27.14
CA GLU A 48 -5.53 17.30 26.89
C GLU A 48 -5.90 17.69 25.44
N SER A 49 -5.11 18.58 24.82
CA SER A 49 -5.23 18.95 23.39
C SER A 49 -4.79 17.86 22.40
N GLY A 50 -4.27 16.73 22.88
CA GLY A 50 -3.69 15.69 22.02
C GLY A 50 -2.25 15.97 21.59
N PRO A 51 -1.71 15.17 20.65
CA PRO A 51 -0.41 15.42 20.03
C PRO A 51 -0.46 16.66 19.14
N GLU A 52 0.69 17.30 18.93
CA GLU A 52 0.83 18.40 17.99
C GLU A 52 0.57 17.90 16.55
N VAL A 53 -0.28 18.63 15.83
CA VAL A 53 -0.52 18.38 14.40
C VAL A 53 0.45 19.26 13.59
N LEU A 54 1.41 18.62 12.92
CA LEU A 54 2.41 19.35 12.14
C LEU A 54 1.85 19.87 10.82
N TRP A 55 1.03 19.07 10.17
CA TRP A 55 0.35 19.43 8.92
C TRP A 55 -0.90 18.57 8.69
N SER A 56 -1.74 19.02 7.77
CA SER A 56 -2.92 18.29 7.32
C SER A 56 -3.13 18.56 5.83
N VAL A 57 -3.49 17.53 5.06
CA VAL A 57 -3.80 17.61 3.63
C VAL A 57 -5.11 16.92 3.33
N ASN A 58 -5.83 17.43 2.33
CA ASN A 58 -7.02 16.78 1.82
C ASN A 58 -6.59 15.75 0.76
N VAL A 59 -7.15 14.55 0.86
CA VAL A 59 -6.99 13.47 -0.11
C VAL A 59 -8.36 13.05 -0.64
N GLY A 60 -8.38 12.22 -1.68
CA GLY A 60 -9.60 11.64 -2.20
C GLY A 60 -10.17 10.57 -1.26
N ILE A 61 -11.16 9.83 -1.75
CA ILE A 61 -11.83 8.80 -0.97
C ILE A 61 -10.95 7.56 -0.86
N GLY A 62 -10.85 6.96 0.34
CA GLY A 62 -10.07 5.74 0.54
C GLY A 62 -10.18 5.17 1.94
N TYR A 63 -9.83 3.90 2.06
CA TYR A 63 -9.81 3.12 3.31
C TYR A 63 -8.41 2.57 3.61
N GLY A 64 -7.51 2.59 2.61
CA GLY A 64 -6.12 2.20 2.78
C GLY A 64 -5.34 3.22 3.61
N GLY A 65 -4.50 2.75 4.53
CA GLY A 65 -3.61 3.63 5.29
C GLY A 65 -2.41 4.11 4.46
N PRO A 66 -1.79 5.23 4.85
CA PRO A 66 -0.55 5.67 4.25
C PRO A 66 0.63 4.76 4.64
N VAL A 67 1.67 4.77 3.82
CA VAL A 67 2.97 4.19 4.14
C VAL A 67 4.04 5.28 4.15
N VAL A 68 5.11 5.04 4.90
CA VAL A 68 6.19 6.02 5.08
C VAL A 68 7.51 5.36 4.72
N LYS A 69 8.28 6.01 3.86
CA LYS A 69 9.63 5.59 3.51
C LYS A 69 10.49 6.79 3.10
N ASP A 70 11.72 6.81 3.61
CA ASP A 70 12.76 7.78 3.25
C ASP A 70 12.25 9.24 3.32
N GLY A 71 11.56 9.61 4.42
CA GLY A 71 11.05 10.96 4.65
C GLY A 71 9.86 11.36 3.77
N LYS A 72 9.17 10.40 3.17
CA LYS A 72 8.00 10.62 2.32
C LYS A 72 6.82 9.79 2.79
N VAL A 73 5.62 10.31 2.58
CA VAL A 73 4.34 9.66 2.86
C VAL A 73 3.67 9.32 1.54
N TYR A 74 3.23 8.08 1.38
CA TYR A 74 2.56 7.61 0.18
C TYR A 74 1.17 7.09 0.53
N ILE A 75 0.18 7.45 -0.26
CA ILE A 75 -1.20 6.99 -0.06
C ILE A 75 -1.87 6.75 -1.41
N LEU A 76 -2.67 5.71 -1.48
CA LEU A 76 -3.56 5.46 -2.60
C LEU A 76 -4.94 5.97 -2.22
N ASP A 77 -5.39 7.02 -2.89
CA ASP A 77 -6.75 7.54 -2.78
C ASP A 77 -7.49 7.41 -4.12
N ARG A 78 -8.72 7.89 -4.20
CA ARG A 78 -9.54 7.76 -5.40
C ARG A 78 -10.42 8.96 -5.64
N ASN A 79 -10.55 9.28 -6.92
CA ASN A 79 -11.63 10.10 -7.48
C ASN A 79 -12.35 9.24 -8.53
N ASP A 80 -13.64 8.98 -8.36
CA ASP A 80 -14.39 8.07 -9.23
C ASP A 80 -14.48 8.55 -10.69
N GLU A 81 -14.26 9.86 -10.95
CA GLU A 81 -14.22 10.42 -12.31
C GLU A 81 -12.89 10.10 -13.04
N VAL A 82 -11.80 9.93 -12.29
CA VAL A 82 -10.45 9.72 -12.81
C VAL A 82 -9.96 8.29 -12.59
N GLY A 83 -10.18 7.78 -11.39
CA GLY A 83 -9.66 6.50 -10.93
C GLY A 83 -8.84 6.65 -9.65
N ASP A 84 -7.92 5.72 -9.42
CA ASP A 84 -7.05 5.75 -8.26
C ASP A 84 -5.88 6.71 -8.48
N LEU A 85 -5.47 7.36 -7.39
CA LEU A 85 -4.35 8.30 -7.39
C LEU A 85 -3.31 7.83 -6.37
N MET A 86 -2.15 7.41 -6.86
CA MET A 86 -0.99 7.19 -6.00
C MET A 86 -0.33 8.53 -5.74
N ARG A 87 -0.34 8.98 -4.49
CA ARG A 87 0.16 10.31 -4.10
C ARG A 87 1.34 10.20 -3.15
N CYS A 88 2.27 11.12 -3.29
CA CYS A 88 3.47 11.21 -2.46
C CYS A 88 3.59 12.61 -1.87
N PHE A 89 3.82 12.68 -0.56
CA PHE A 89 3.98 13.92 0.20
C PHE A 89 5.31 13.91 0.94
N ASP A 90 5.87 15.09 1.17
CA ASP A 90 6.98 15.27 2.08
C ASP A 90 6.52 15.05 3.53
N LEU A 91 7.22 14.22 4.27
CA LEU A 91 6.84 13.82 5.64
C LEU A 91 6.86 15.01 6.61
N ASN A 92 7.75 15.98 6.42
CA ASN A 92 7.91 17.09 7.36
C ASN A 92 6.96 18.25 7.09
N THR A 93 6.61 18.46 5.81
CA THR A 93 5.86 19.66 5.39
C THR A 93 4.44 19.38 4.92
N GLY A 94 4.13 18.13 4.56
CA GLY A 94 2.87 17.76 3.93
C GLY A 94 2.70 18.23 2.48
N ASN A 95 3.75 18.83 1.89
CA ASN A 95 3.69 19.25 0.50
C ASN A 95 3.61 18.04 -0.42
N GLU A 96 2.67 18.08 -1.39
CA GLU A 96 2.60 17.04 -2.42
C GLU A 96 3.80 17.15 -3.35
N LEU A 97 4.58 16.06 -3.43
CA LEU A 97 5.77 15.97 -4.26
C LEU A 97 5.42 15.52 -5.67
N TRP A 98 4.50 14.54 -5.79
CA TRP A 98 3.98 14.01 -7.03
C TRP A 98 2.70 13.22 -6.83
N LYS A 99 1.98 12.99 -7.92
CA LYS A 99 0.87 12.04 -8.02
C LYS A 99 0.96 11.28 -9.34
N PHE A 100 0.41 10.07 -9.35
CA PHE A 100 0.24 9.22 -10.53
C PHE A 100 -1.23 8.79 -10.58
N GLU A 101 -1.89 9.02 -11.72
CA GLU A 101 -3.30 8.73 -11.92
C GLU A 101 -3.47 7.42 -12.70
N TYR A 102 -4.36 6.56 -12.23
CA TYR A 102 -4.76 5.35 -12.93
C TYR A 102 -5.90 5.72 -13.89
N ASP A 103 -5.87 5.13 -15.08
CA ASP A 103 -7.02 5.23 -16.01
C ASP A 103 -8.03 4.15 -15.67
N ALA A 104 -8.75 4.33 -14.58
CA ALA A 104 -9.67 3.35 -13.99
C ALA A 104 -10.88 4.04 -13.34
N ALA A 105 -11.54 4.92 -14.12
CA ALA A 105 -12.76 5.60 -13.68
C ALA A 105 -13.88 4.63 -13.33
N GLY A 106 -14.83 5.06 -12.53
CA GLY A 106 -15.98 4.29 -12.09
C GLY A 106 -16.11 4.23 -10.58
N SER A 107 -17.28 3.86 -10.08
CA SER A 107 -17.60 3.75 -8.67
C SER A 107 -17.83 2.31 -8.27
N VAL A 108 -17.28 1.90 -7.14
CA VAL A 108 -17.53 0.61 -6.50
C VAL A 108 -18.46 0.80 -5.31
N MET A 109 -19.11 -0.27 -4.85
CA MET A 109 -19.85 -0.21 -3.59
C MET A 109 -18.91 0.28 -2.48
N PHE A 110 -19.30 1.29 -1.73
CA PHE A 110 -18.44 2.05 -0.83
C PHE A 110 -17.25 2.67 -1.59
N PRO A 111 -17.44 3.81 -2.26
CA PRO A 111 -16.42 4.45 -3.09
C PRO A 111 -15.06 4.61 -2.39
N GLY A 112 -13.99 4.50 -3.14
CA GLY A 112 -12.63 4.74 -2.65
C GLY A 112 -11.67 3.56 -2.78
N SER A 113 -10.38 3.86 -2.76
CA SER A 113 -9.28 2.90 -2.73
C SER A 113 -9.22 2.16 -1.40
N ARG A 114 -8.79 0.90 -1.39
CA ARG A 114 -8.80 0.03 -0.20
C ARG A 114 -7.44 -0.52 0.15
N SER A 115 -6.59 -0.69 -0.85
CA SER A 115 -5.27 -1.29 -0.71
C SER A 115 -4.29 -0.32 -0.05
N VAL A 116 -3.44 -0.82 0.83
CA VAL A 116 -2.27 -0.12 1.34
C VAL A 116 -1.11 -0.39 0.39
N PRO A 117 -0.40 0.63 -0.11
CA PRO A 117 0.75 0.45 -0.99
C PRO A 117 1.88 -0.33 -0.31
N ALA A 118 2.79 -0.90 -1.12
CA ALA A 118 4.05 -1.46 -0.65
C ALA A 118 5.20 -0.78 -1.39
N ILE A 119 6.28 -0.44 -0.66
CA ILE A 119 7.46 0.22 -1.22
C ILE A 119 8.67 -0.68 -1.04
N ASP A 120 9.37 -0.94 -2.14
CA ASP A 120 10.63 -1.65 -2.14
C ASP A 120 11.62 -0.98 -3.10
N GLY A 121 12.81 -0.63 -2.60
CA GLY A 121 13.77 0.16 -3.37
C GLY A 121 13.17 1.45 -3.89
N ASN A 122 13.24 1.65 -5.20
CA ASN A 122 12.70 2.81 -5.90
C ASN A 122 11.30 2.57 -6.50
N HIS A 123 10.60 1.53 -6.09
CA HIS A 123 9.29 1.19 -6.62
C HIS A 123 8.21 1.25 -5.55
N VAL A 124 7.05 1.76 -5.94
CA VAL A 124 5.82 1.63 -5.18
C VAL A 124 4.85 0.74 -5.94
N TYR A 125 4.27 -0.23 -5.23
CA TYR A 125 3.28 -1.18 -5.74
C TYR A 125 1.95 -0.87 -5.09
N SER A 126 0.91 -0.69 -5.89
CA SER A 126 -0.43 -0.42 -5.38
C SER A 126 -1.50 -1.03 -6.27
N CYS A 127 -2.60 -1.45 -5.66
CA CYS A 127 -3.70 -2.13 -6.33
C CYS A 127 -4.99 -1.34 -6.14
N GLY A 128 -5.59 -0.91 -7.23
CA GLY A 128 -6.89 -0.25 -7.24
C GLY A 128 -8.04 -1.21 -6.95
N PRO A 129 -9.25 -0.69 -6.64
CA PRO A 129 -10.41 -1.49 -6.31
C PRO A 129 -10.92 -2.36 -7.48
N TYR A 130 -10.61 -2.03 -8.72
CA TYR A 130 -10.93 -2.85 -9.91
C TYR A 130 -9.86 -3.88 -10.26
N GLY A 131 -8.78 -3.98 -9.45
CA GLY A 131 -7.70 -4.93 -9.66
C GLY A 131 -6.52 -4.39 -10.45
N ASP A 132 -6.50 -3.10 -10.76
CA ASP A 132 -5.39 -2.45 -11.47
C ASP A 132 -4.17 -2.36 -10.55
N LEU A 133 -3.23 -3.28 -10.76
CA LEU A 133 -1.98 -3.37 -10.02
C LEU A 133 -0.86 -2.68 -10.79
N TYR A 134 -0.27 -1.66 -10.20
CA TYR A 134 0.82 -0.88 -10.77
C TYR A 134 2.11 -1.03 -9.99
N CYS A 135 3.22 -1.08 -10.73
CA CYS A 135 4.56 -0.78 -10.26
C CYS A 135 4.94 0.61 -10.79
N ILE A 136 5.18 1.55 -9.90
CA ILE A 136 5.50 2.94 -10.23
C ILE A 136 6.92 3.23 -9.76
N ASP A 137 7.78 3.76 -10.63
CA ASP A 137 9.10 4.24 -10.24
C ASP A 137 8.99 5.60 -9.55
N ILE A 138 9.49 5.67 -8.33
CA ILE A 138 9.39 6.83 -7.43
C ILE A 138 10.14 8.05 -7.96
N ASN A 139 11.21 7.85 -8.75
CA ASN A 139 12.06 8.95 -9.24
C ASN A 139 11.49 9.58 -10.50
N SER A 140 10.94 8.78 -11.41
CA SER A 140 10.37 9.26 -12.67
C SER A 140 8.87 9.54 -12.59
N ASN A 141 8.18 9.05 -11.53
CA ASN A 141 6.74 9.13 -11.33
C ASN A 141 5.96 8.48 -12.49
N LYS A 142 6.49 7.39 -13.04
CA LYS A 142 5.90 6.67 -14.18
C LYS A 142 5.70 5.20 -13.85
N ALA A 143 4.67 4.62 -14.45
CA ALA A 143 4.51 3.18 -14.42
C ALA A 143 5.71 2.48 -15.09
N VAL A 144 6.25 1.48 -14.41
CA VAL A 144 7.24 0.54 -14.94
C VAL A 144 6.50 -0.59 -15.65
N TRP A 145 5.45 -1.10 -15.01
CA TRP A 145 4.52 -2.09 -15.53
C TRP A 145 3.17 -1.98 -14.81
N ASN A 146 2.15 -2.53 -15.42
CA ASN A 146 0.84 -2.72 -14.82
C ASN A 146 0.19 -3.99 -15.34
N VAL A 147 -0.70 -4.56 -14.55
CA VAL A 147 -1.55 -5.71 -14.84
C VAL A 147 -2.89 -5.52 -14.15
N ASN A 148 -3.92 -6.26 -14.56
CA ASN A 148 -5.15 -6.31 -13.80
C ASN A 148 -5.32 -7.68 -13.17
N VAL A 149 -5.29 -7.75 -11.84
CA VAL A 149 -5.31 -9.02 -11.08
C VAL A 149 -6.67 -9.72 -11.11
N TRP A 150 -7.68 -9.11 -11.70
CA TRP A 150 -9.02 -9.67 -11.84
C TRP A 150 -9.32 -10.06 -13.28
N THR A 151 -9.28 -9.10 -14.21
CA THR A 151 -9.67 -9.35 -15.62
C THR A 151 -8.68 -10.23 -16.37
N ASP A 152 -7.38 -10.16 -16.04
CA ASP A 152 -6.35 -11.02 -16.65
C ASP A 152 -6.52 -12.51 -16.29
N PHE A 153 -7.36 -12.81 -15.30
CA PHE A 153 -7.64 -14.16 -14.84
C PHE A 153 -9.14 -14.53 -14.91
N GLY A 154 -9.82 -14.08 -15.96
CA GLY A 154 -11.20 -14.46 -16.28
C GLY A 154 -12.25 -13.78 -15.39
N GLY A 155 -11.86 -12.78 -14.62
CA GLY A 155 -12.80 -11.98 -13.85
C GLY A 155 -13.56 -10.99 -14.73
N ASP A 156 -14.85 -10.84 -14.47
CA ASP A 156 -15.68 -9.81 -15.08
C ASP A 156 -15.88 -8.69 -14.05
N PRO A 157 -15.39 -7.46 -14.31
CA PRO A 157 -15.60 -6.34 -13.40
C PRO A 157 -17.08 -5.91 -13.32
N GLY A 158 -17.91 -6.43 -14.23
CA GLY A 158 -19.28 -6.00 -14.41
C GLY A 158 -19.35 -4.58 -15.00
N ASN A 159 -20.54 -4.16 -15.37
CA ASN A 159 -20.76 -2.75 -15.69
C ASN A 159 -20.83 -2.00 -14.36
N ALA A 160 -19.86 -1.12 -14.11
CA ALA A 160 -19.83 -0.26 -12.94
C ALA A 160 -20.98 0.79 -12.95
N GLU A 161 -21.72 0.88 -14.04
CA GLU A 161 -22.92 1.69 -14.12
C GLU A 161 -23.99 1.07 -13.20
N THR A 162 -24.26 1.80 -12.14
CA THR A 162 -25.42 1.56 -11.29
C THR A 162 -26.66 1.68 -12.17
N ASP A 163 -27.29 0.58 -12.50
CA ASP A 163 -28.67 0.61 -12.99
C ASP A 163 -29.54 1.04 -11.81
N ASP A 164 -29.68 2.36 -11.63
CA ASP A 164 -30.61 3.00 -10.68
C ASP A 164 -32.08 2.77 -11.09
N SER A 165 -32.35 1.97 -12.12
CA SER A 165 -33.70 1.77 -12.66
C SER A 165 -34.61 0.90 -11.80
N ASP A 166 -34.06 0.23 -10.77
CA ASP A 166 -34.88 -0.56 -9.83
C ASP A 166 -34.80 0.07 -8.42
N GLY A 167 -35.75 0.98 -8.15
CA GLY A 167 -35.88 1.76 -6.92
C GLY A 167 -36.16 0.95 -5.64
N GLY A 168 -35.48 -0.13 -5.44
CA GLY A 168 -35.63 -0.98 -4.29
C GLY A 168 -34.36 -1.65 -3.84
N ARG A 169 -33.81 -1.20 -2.72
CA ARG A 169 -32.86 -1.89 -1.84
C ARG A 169 -31.87 -2.75 -2.63
N GLY A 170 -30.73 -2.18 -2.97
CA GLY A 170 -29.69 -2.79 -3.76
C GLY A 170 -29.47 -4.27 -3.47
N GLY A 171 -29.98 -5.09 -4.38
CA GLY A 171 -29.75 -6.53 -4.32
C GLY A 171 -28.26 -6.78 -4.50
N PHE A 172 -27.70 -7.54 -3.61
CA PHE A 172 -26.31 -8.01 -3.62
C PHE A 172 -26.04 -9.02 -4.76
N GLY A 173 -26.87 -9.06 -5.81
CA GLY A 173 -26.77 -10.03 -6.87
C GLY A 173 -26.99 -9.37 -8.23
N GLY A 174 -25.93 -9.19 -9.01
CA GLY A 174 -26.06 -8.75 -10.38
C GLY A 174 -24.80 -8.26 -11.08
N ARG A 175 -23.66 -8.28 -10.45
CA ARG A 175 -22.41 -7.82 -11.04
C ARG A 175 -21.43 -8.96 -11.37
N GLY A 176 -21.89 -9.97 -12.07
CA GLY A 176 -21.02 -11.10 -12.40
C GLY A 176 -20.42 -11.74 -11.14
N ASN A 177 -19.16 -12.14 -11.21
CA ASN A 177 -18.42 -12.72 -10.08
C ASN A 177 -17.45 -11.70 -9.40
N PHE A 178 -17.60 -10.39 -9.67
CA PHE A 178 -16.75 -9.37 -9.08
C PHE A 178 -16.98 -9.26 -7.57
N PRO A 179 -15.91 -9.13 -6.75
CA PRO A 179 -16.01 -8.99 -5.30
C PRO A 179 -16.88 -7.80 -4.90
N ILE A 180 -17.88 -8.05 -4.06
CA ILE A 180 -18.89 -7.04 -3.71
C ILE A 180 -18.30 -5.79 -3.08
N TRP A 181 -17.22 -5.94 -2.31
CA TRP A 181 -16.49 -4.83 -1.71
C TRP A 181 -15.20 -4.50 -2.47
N ALA A 182 -15.16 -4.88 -3.75
CA ALA A 182 -14.03 -4.65 -4.64
C ALA A 182 -12.71 -5.31 -4.18
N ILE A 183 -11.66 -5.20 -4.97
CA ILE A 183 -10.34 -5.72 -4.62
C ILE A 183 -9.74 -4.85 -3.51
N SER A 184 -9.37 -5.46 -2.38
CA SER A 184 -8.83 -4.77 -1.20
C SER A 184 -7.48 -5.34 -0.74
N GLN A 185 -6.89 -6.20 -1.54
CA GLN A 185 -5.64 -6.87 -1.24
C GLN A 185 -4.47 -5.88 -1.23
N CYS A 186 -3.65 -5.94 -0.18
CA CYS A 186 -2.42 -5.17 -0.09
C CYS A 186 -1.27 -6.00 -0.68
N PRO A 187 -0.54 -5.49 -1.67
CA PRO A 187 0.58 -6.18 -2.28
C PRO A 187 1.62 -6.62 -1.24
N LEU A 188 2.15 -7.82 -1.39
CA LEU A 188 3.19 -8.38 -0.54
C LEU A 188 4.47 -8.52 -1.34
N VAL A 189 5.51 -7.77 -0.98
CA VAL A 189 6.86 -7.95 -1.54
C VAL A 189 7.59 -9.03 -0.75
N TYR A 190 8.11 -10.04 -1.45
CA TYR A 190 8.91 -11.12 -0.87
C TYR A 190 10.06 -11.52 -1.81
N GLY A 191 11.27 -11.17 -1.45
CA GLY A 191 12.44 -11.35 -2.32
C GLY A 191 12.25 -10.61 -3.64
N ASP A 192 12.30 -11.34 -4.76
CA ASP A 192 12.07 -10.80 -6.10
C ASP A 192 10.60 -10.90 -6.56
N LEU A 193 9.71 -11.31 -5.66
CA LEU A 193 8.29 -11.52 -5.95
C LEU A 193 7.43 -10.37 -5.41
N LEU A 194 6.39 -10.05 -6.18
CA LEU A 194 5.23 -9.31 -5.73
C LEU A 194 4.04 -10.27 -5.71
N VAL A 195 3.48 -10.51 -4.53
CA VAL A 195 2.39 -11.48 -4.33
C VAL A 195 1.09 -10.76 -4.04
N ILE A 196 0.03 -11.18 -4.71
CA ILE A 196 -1.33 -10.71 -4.47
C ILE A 196 -2.33 -11.87 -4.54
N ALA A 197 -3.40 -11.79 -3.76
CA ALA A 197 -4.41 -12.83 -3.69
C ALA A 197 -5.74 -12.30 -4.23
N SER A 198 -5.88 -12.26 -5.54
CA SER A 198 -7.06 -11.71 -6.20
C SER A 198 -8.30 -12.59 -6.05
N GLN A 199 -8.11 -13.91 -5.95
CA GLN A 199 -9.18 -14.92 -5.99
C GLN A 199 -10.07 -14.79 -7.24
N ALA A 200 -9.48 -14.40 -8.35
CA ALA A 200 -10.13 -14.37 -9.65
C ALA A 200 -10.47 -15.80 -10.11
N PRO A 201 -11.38 -15.97 -11.08
CA PRO A 201 -11.83 -17.29 -11.54
C PRO A 201 -10.69 -18.25 -11.89
N ASP A 202 -9.65 -17.77 -12.56
CA ASP A 202 -8.53 -18.58 -13.06
C ASP A 202 -7.27 -18.46 -12.21
N ALA A 203 -7.29 -17.70 -11.10
CA ALA A 203 -6.16 -17.53 -10.21
C ALA A 203 -6.58 -17.14 -8.79
N GLY A 204 -6.08 -17.87 -7.80
CA GLY A 204 -6.27 -17.53 -6.38
C GLY A 204 -5.20 -16.57 -5.90
N VAL A 205 -3.95 -17.03 -5.86
CA VAL A 205 -2.77 -16.24 -5.53
C VAL A 205 -1.85 -16.16 -6.74
N VAL A 206 -1.36 -14.99 -7.02
CA VAL A 206 -0.43 -14.74 -8.13
C VAL A 206 0.84 -14.12 -7.58
N ALA A 207 1.98 -14.63 -8.01
CA ALA A 207 3.29 -14.04 -7.78
C ALA A 207 3.86 -13.54 -9.11
N TYR A 208 4.16 -12.27 -9.13
CA TYR A 208 4.83 -11.61 -10.25
C TYR A 208 6.31 -11.40 -9.92
N ASN A 209 7.16 -11.37 -10.93
CA ASN A 209 8.47 -10.74 -10.79
C ASN A 209 8.24 -9.25 -10.50
N LYS A 210 8.69 -8.77 -9.35
CA LYS A 210 8.41 -7.41 -8.88
C LYS A 210 8.95 -6.32 -9.80
N THR A 211 9.96 -6.63 -10.63
CA THR A 211 10.62 -5.67 -11.51
C THR A 211 9.99 -5.63 -12.91
N SER A 212 9.59 -6.81 -13.45
CA SER A 212 9.07 -6.90 -14.82
C SER A 212 7.54 -7.01 -14.90
N GLY A 213 6.85 -7.40 -13.82
CA GLY A 213 5.42 -7.69 -13.86
C GLY A 213 5.07 -9.05 -14.50
N GLU A 214 6.07 -9.85 -14.88
CA GLU A 214 5.85 -11.18 -15.44
C GLU A 214 5.38 -12.15 -14.36
N ILE A 215 4.44 -13.01 -14.69
CA ILE A 215 3.95 -14.05 -13.78
C ILE A 215 5.05 -15.09 -13.57
N VAL A 216 5.46 -15.30 -12.31
CA VAL A 216 6.40 -16.34 -11.91
C VAL A 216 5.65 -17.63 -11.60
N TRP A 217 4.55 -17.52 -10.85
CA TRP A 217 3.63 -18.63 -10.59
C TRP A 217 2.25 -18.12 -10.19
N LYS A 218 1.25 -18.97 -10.32
CA LYS A 218 -0.09 -18.73 -9.79
C LYS A 218 -0.71 -20.03 -9.29
N THR A 219 -1.64 -19.93 -8.38
CA THR A 219 -2.51 -21.03 -7.98
C THR A 219 -3.80 -21.01 -8.81
N PRO A 220 -4.53 -22.12 -8.91
CA PRO A 220 -5.93 -22.05 -9.30
C PRO A 220 -6.71 -21.20 -8.27
N ASN A 221 -7.97 -20.88 -8.57
CA ASN A 221 -8.87 -20.29 -7.57
C ASN A 221 -8.95 -21.23 -6.35
N LEU A 222 -8.82 -20.67 -5.16
CA LEU A 222 -8.77 -21.41 -3.90
C LEU A 222 -10.10 -21.32 -3.12
N GLY A 223 -11.04 -20.52 -3.59
CA GLY A 223 -12.31 -20.25 -2.93
C GLY A 223 -12.72 -18.78 -3.09
N ASN A 224 -13.77 -18.38 -2.39
CA ASN A 224 -14.20 -16.97 -2.43
C ASN A 224 -13.21 -16.09 -1.73
N GLU A 225 -13.12 -14.84 -2.20
CA GLU A 225 -12.25 -13.87 -1.58
C GLU A 225 -12.76 -13.49 -0.17
N THR A 226 -11.83 -13.11 0.71
CA THR A 226 -12.11 -12.75 2.11
C THR A 226 -11.57 -11.38 2.49
N TYR A 227 -11.10 -10.60 1.52
CA TYR A 227 -10.51 -9.25 1.74
C TYR A 227 -9.25 -9.25 2.63
N VAL A 228 -8.71 -10.42 2.93
CA VAL A 228 -7.50 -10.58 3.75
C VAL A 228 -6.27 -10.66 2.85
N SER A 229 -5.33 -9.76 3.09
CA SER A 229 -4.07 -9.74 2.35
C SER A 229 -3.16 -10.91 2.75
N PRO A 230 -2.36 -11.46 1.82
CA PRO A 230 -1.42 -12.53 2.12
C PRO A 230 -0.34 -12.07 3.11
N SER A 231 0.14 -12.99 3.91
CA SER A 231 1.24 -12.78 4.87
C SER A 231 2.27 -13.89 4.76
N ILE A 232 3.51 -13.59 5.16
CA ILE A 232 4.57 -14.59 5.28
C ILE A 232 4.67 -15.03 6.74
N VAL A 233 4.70 -16.34 6.95
CA VAL A 233 5.00 -16.94 8.25
C VAL A 233 6.08 -17.97 8.10
N LYS A 234 6.93 -18.10 9.11
CA LYS A 234 7.97 -19.12 9.14
C LYS A 234 7.46 -20.36 9.92
N ILE A 235 7.40 -21.52 9.25
CA ILE A 235 7.00 -22.79 9.82
C ILE A 235 8.14 -23.78 9.57
N ASP A 236 8.66 -24.38 10.63
CA ASP A 236 9.78 -25.35 10.56
C ASP A 236 10.99 -24.83 9.78
N GLY A 237 11.29 -23.54 9.91
CA GLY A 237 12.41 -22.90 9.25
C GLY A 237 12.18 -22.49 7.79
N ALA A 238 11.08 -22.88 7.17
CA ALA A 238 10.68 -22.48 5.81
C ALA A 238 9.66 -21.35 5.84
N ASP A 239 9.74 -20.44 4.85
CA ASP A 239 8.77 -19.37 4.70
C ASP A 239 7.55 -19.88 3.93
N HIS A 240 6.37 -19.55 4.44
CA HIS A 240 5.07 -19.93 3.86
C HIS A 240 4.24 -18.70 3.62
N ILE A 241 3.56 -18.65 2.47
CA ILE A 241 2.50 -17.67 2.22
C ILE A 241 1.23 -18.20 2.87
N VAL A 242 0.67 -17.42 3.78
CA VAL A 242 -0.60 -17.72 4.44
C VAL A 242 -1.63 -16.70 4.03
N MET A 243 -2.82 -17.18 3.69
CA MET A 243 -3.99 -16.35 3.43
C MET A 243 -5.24 -17.04 3.99
N VAL A 244 -6.26 -16.26 4.22
CA VAL A 244 -7.59 -16.73 4.59
C VAL A 244 -8.47 -16.70 3.35
N ILE A 245 -9.19 -17.78 3.10
CA ILE A 245 -10.17 -17.88 2.04
C ILE A 245 -11.51 -18.36 2.63
N SER A 246 -12.61 -18.02 1.97
CA SER A 246 -13.91 -18.58 2.29
C SER A 246 -14.19 -19.77 1.37
N SER A 247 -14.43 -20.93 1.96
CA SER A 247 -14.83 -22.10 1.19
C SER A 247 -16.30 -21.95 0.76
N THR A 248 -16.58 -22.26 -0.51
CA THR A 248 -17.95 -22.33 -1.02
C THR A 248 -18.63 -23.67 -0.70
N ASN A 249 -17.87 -24.64 -0.17
CA ASN A 249 -18.42 -25.94 0.22
C ASN A 249 -18.67 -25.99 1.73
N PRO A 250 -19.92 -26.23 2.14
CA PRO A 250 -20.21 -26.60 3.52
C PRO A 250 -19.65 -27.98 3.83
#